data_e5cf271c0cd24f9bcddd44a7127bbb52
#
_entry.id   e5cf271c0cd24f9bcddd44a7127bbb52
#
_cell.length_a   1.000
_cell.length_b   1.000
_cell.length_c   1.000
_cell.angle_alpha   90.00
_cell.angle_beta   90.00
_cell.angle_gamma   90.00
#
_symmetry.space_group_name_H-M   'P 1'
#
loop_
_entity.id
_entity.type
_entity.pdbx_description
1 polymer ?
#
loop_
_entity_poly.entity_id
_entity_poly.type
_entity_poly.pdbx_seq_one_letter_code
_entity_poly.pdbx_strand_id
1 'polypeptide(L)'
;AVDLLIKRIKEFPEVWECIGEVMSRHDDLTNLTTGERPRANHPALARVCRFAGEHFLPVSIHHNIAPISRNSKEVKLPTYLNEFIELLEYCREGNNGCKVSTKFIWCHSGISRRIVINDLHFWIDEVLKEYSDQVYIDLSWVVLDDYVLPNLESWVKLISKYPDHFMIGSDVVGTVSRMDQTLRPYDELLEALPKNIRNKVAHDNFANLFERMGLMRKKNGLGDQGISLSPDYAFSDKLHVRPDFKKSYFMEKRIESLQSQ
;
A
#
# COMPACT_ATOMS: atom_id res chain seq x y z
N ALA A 1 13.95 -14.21 -1.18
CA ALA A 1 13.01 -13.40 -0.37
C ALA A 1 11.81 -14.24 0.08
N VAL A 2 11.07 -14.87 -0.84
CA VAL A 2 9.89 -15.71 -0.50
C VAL A 2 10.27 -16.85 0.44
N ASP A 3 11.38 -17.54 0.22
CA ASP A 3 11.84 -18.64 1.09
C ASP A 3 12.08 -18.21 2.54
N LEU A 4 12.62 -17.00 2.73
CA LEU A 4 12.81 -16.42 4.06
C LEU A 4 11.45 -16.13 4.73
N LEU A 5 10.50 -15.58 3.97
CA LEU A 5 9.15 -15.32 4.43
C LEU A 5 8.45 -16.62 4.86
N ILE A 6 8.50 -17.65 4.01
CA ILE A 6 7.96 -18.98 4.30
C ILE A 6 8.56 -19.53 5.59
N LYS A 7 9.89 -19.43 5.74
CA LYS A 7 10.58 -19.84 6.96
C LYS A 7 10.04 -19.15 8.20
N ARG A 8 9.88 -17.81 8.16
CA ARG A 8 9.37 -17.02 9.29
C ARG A 8 7.92 -17.35 9.62
N ILE A 9 7.07 -17.54 8.61
CA ILE A 9 5.68 -17.93 8.82
C ILE A 9 5.60 -19.31 9.49
N LYS A 10 6.45 -20.27 9.07
CA LYS A 10 6.50 -21.60 9.71
C LYS A 10 7.03 -21.58 11.14
N GLU A 11 7.97 -20.68 11.46
CA GLU A 11 8.48 -20.51 12.82
C GLU A 11 7.43 -19.94 13.78
N PHE A 12 6.54 -19.05 13.27
CA PHE A 12 5.54 -18.34 14.08
C PHE A 12 4.20 -18.25 13.33
N PRO A 13 3.50 -19.35 13.13
CA PRO A 13 2.34 -19.42 12.23
C PRO A 13 1.14 -18.58 12.69
N GLU A 14 1.03 -18.33 14.01
CA GLU A 14 -0.11 -17.62 14.60
C GLU A 14 0.10 -16.11 14.68
N VAL A 15 1.28 -15.60 14.30
CA VAL A 15 1.66 -14.19 14.51
C VAL A 15 1.38 -13.34 13.28
N TRP A 16 1.45 -13.94 12.08
CA TRP A 16 1.48 -13.18 10.84
C TRP A 16 0.09 -12.98 10.23
N GLU A 17 -0.36 -11.72 10.21
CA GLU A 17 -1.62 -11.30 9.57
C GLU A 17 -1.39 -10.36 8.37
N CYS A 18 -0.19 -9.80 8.25
CA CYS A 18 0.19 -8.85 7.21
C CYS A 18 1.68 -9.02 6.87
N ILE A 19 2.09 -8.63 5.69
CA ILE A 19 3.49 -8.48 5.31
C ILE A 19 3.81 -6.99 5.20
N GLY A 20 4.75 -6.50 6.00
CA GLY A 20 5.17 -5.11 5.94
C GLY A 20 5.68 -4.56 7.28
N GLU A 21 6.06 -3.33 7.34
CA GLU A 21 6.06 -2.39 6.23
C GLU A 21 7.18 -2.71 5.22
N VAL A 22 6.83 -2.92 3.95
CA VAL A 22 7.82 -3.15 2.89
C VAL A 22 8.22 -1.81 2.30
N MET A 23 9.50 -1.47 2.38
CA MET A 23 10.01 -0.19 1.86
C MET A 23 10.49 -0.33 0.42
N SER A 24 9.84 0.40 -0.49
CA SER A 24 10.29 0.62 -1.85
C SER A 24 10.24 2.13 -2.19
N ARG A 25 11.25 2.65 -2.89
CA ARG A 25 11.32 4.09 -3.20
C ARG A 25 11.20 5.04 -2.00
N HIS A 26 11.57 4.59 -0.81
CA HIS A 26 11.76 5.50 0.31
C HIS A 26 13.14 6.13 0.18
N ASP A 27 13.26 7.18 -0.66
CA ASP A 27 14.56 7.70 -1.12
C ASP A 27 15.49 8.14 0.02
N ASP A 28 14.95 8.58 1.15
CA ASP A 28 15.76 8.95 2.31
C ASP A 28 16.46 7.75 2.97
N LEU A 29 15.84 6.58 2.93
CA LEU A 29 16.36 5.35 3.53
C LEU A 29 16.94 4.39 2.47
N THR A 30 16.20 4.17 1.40
CA THR A 30 16.59 3.17 0.38
C THR A 30 17.75 3.63 -0.48
N ASN A 31 18.02 4.93 -0.56
CA ASN A 31 19.23 5.46 -1.23
C ASN A 31 20.54 5.16 -0.47
N LEU A 32 20.45 4.77 0.80
CA LEU A 32 21.60 4.36 1.61
C LEU A 32 21.96 2.88 1.41
N THR A 33 21.12 2.11 0.72
CA THR A 33 21.39 0.70 0.43
C THR A 33 22.45 0.57 -0.65
N THR A 34 23.33 -0.42 -0.50
CA THR A 34 24.29 -0.79 -1.55
C THR A 34 23.58 -1.62 -2.63
N GLY A 35 23.87 -1.33 -3.89
CA GLY A 35 23.31 -2.06 -5.03
C GLY A 35 22.07 -1.40 -5.67
N GLU A 36 21.15 -2.19 -6.18
CA GLU A 36 19.96 -1.69 -6.85
C GLU A 36 18.97 -1.08 -5.85
N ARG A 37 18.44 0.10 -6.18
CA ARG A 37 17.44 0.76 -5.35
C ARG A 37 16.12 -0.06 -5.38
N PRO A 38 15.50 -0.31 -4.21
CA PRO A 38 14.25 -1.03 -4.15
C PRO A 38 13.16 -0.32 -4.93
N ARG A 39 12.58 -1.00 -5.93
CA ARG A 39 11.46 -0.55 -6.75
C ARG A 39 10.24 -1.41 -6.44
N ALA A 40 9.03 -0.84 -6.55
CA ALA A 40 7.81 -1.62 -6.36
C ALA A 40 7.72 -2.78 -7.36
N ASN A 41 8.09 -2.55 -8.62
CA ASN A 41 8.14 -3.55 -9.68
C ASN A 41 9.41 -4.42 -9.68
N HIS A 42 10.20 -4.44 -8.59
CA HIS A 42 11.33 -5.36 -8.52
C HIS A 42 10.85 -6.82 -8.46
N PRO A 43 11.38 -7.75 -9.30
CA PRO A 43 10.89 -9.12 -9.39
C PRO A 43 10.84 -9.89 -8.07
N ALA A 44 11.77 -9.63 -7.15
CA ALA A 44 11.76 -10.27 -5.84
C ALA A 44 10.60 -9.77 -4.97
N LEU A 45 10.30 -8.47 -5.00
CA LEU A 45 9.17 -7.89 -4.27
C LEU A 45 7.85 -8.34 -4.87
N ALA A 46 7.72 -8.31 -6.18
CA ALA A 46 6.51 -8.76 -6.88
C ALA A 46 6.16 -10.21 -6.52
N ARG A 47 7.14 -11.11 -6.44
CA ARG A 47 6.92 -12.49 -5.98
C ARG A 47 6.45 -12.58 -4.52
N VAL A 48 7.01 -11.75 -3.63
CA VAL A 48 6.57 -11.66 -2.23
C VAL A 48 5.13 -11.19 -2.15
N CYS A 49 4.78 -10.13 -2.89
CA CYS A 49 3.42 -9.58 -2.90
C CYS A 49 2.40 -10.57 -3.50
N ARG A 50 2.75 -11.29 -4.57
CA ARG A 50 1.88 -12.32 -5.13
C ARG A 50 1.69 -13.48 -4.15
N PHE A 51 2.76 -13.96 -3.53
CA PHE A 51 2.70 -14.95 -2.45
C PHE A 51 1.73 -14.50 -1.34
N ALA A 52 1.83 -13.24 -0.90
CA ALA A 52 0.94 -12.69 0.10
C ALA A 52 -0.54 -12.78 -0.33
N GLY A 53 -0.85 -12.39 -1.55
CA GLY A 53 -2.21 -12.48 -2.11
C GLY A 53 -2.74 -13.90 -2.17
N GLU A 54 -1.91 -14.86 -2.60
CA GLU A 54 -2.25 -16.30 -2.64
C GLU A 54 -2.53 -16.89 -1.25
N HIS A 55 -2.02 -16.25 -0.19
CA HIS A 55 -2.21 -16.65 1.21
C HIS A 55 -3.15 -15.71 1.98
N PHE A 56 -3.85 -14.80 1.28
CA PHE A 56 -4.78 -13.83 1.89
C PHE A 56 -4.12 -12.98 2.98
N LEU A 57 -2.86 -12.61 2.78
CA LEU A 57 -2.14 -11.65 3.60
C LEU A 57 -2.16 -10.29 2.92
N PRO A 58 -2.68 -9.24 3.55
CA PRO A 58 -2.44 -7.88 3.08
C PRO A 58 -0.95 -7.56 3.05
N VAL A 59 -0.57 -6.62 2.20
CA VAL A 59 0.80 -6.09 2.14
C VAL A 59 0.75 -4.60 2.48
N SER A 60 1.42 -4.21 3.57
CA SER A 60 1.68 -2.81 3.88
C SER A 60 2.93 -2.37 3.14
N ILE A 61 2.82 -1.39 2.25
CA ILE A 61 3.91 -0.98 1.37
C ILE A 61 4.15 0.53 1.43
N HIS A 62 5.38 0.91 1.80
CA HIS A 62 5.88 2.26 1.62
C HIS A 62 6.47 2.38 0.22
N HIS A 63 5.79 3.09 -0.64
CA HIS A 63 6.27 3.38 -1.99
C HIS A 63 5.99 4.84 -2.32
N ASN A 64 7.04 5.63 -2.37
CA ASN A 64 6.93 7.03 -2.75
C ASN A 64 6.37 7.17 -4.17
N ILE A 65 5.41 8.08 -4.33
CA ILE A 65 4.80 8.37 -5.63
C ILE A 65 5.78 9.09 -6.58
N ALA A 66 6.74 9.83 -6.02
CA ALA A 66 7.69 10.66 -6.75
C ALA A 66 9.08 10.65 -6.08
N PRO A 67 10.12 11.05 -6.82
CA PRO A 67 11.44 11.31 -6.23
C PRO A 67 11.39 12.42 -5.18
N ILE A 68 12.33 12.38 -4.23
CA ILE A 68 12.49 13.46 -3.24
C ILE A 68 12.77 14.79 -3.91
N SER A 69 12.17 15.85 -3.38
CA SER A 69 12.39 17.23 -3.79
C SER A 69 13.67 17.77 -3.15
N ARG A 70 14.40 18.61 -3.86
CA ARG A 70 15.62 19.25 -3.34
C ARG A 70 15.30 20.32 -2.31
N ASN A 71 14.14 20.93 -2.44
CA ASN A 71 13.59 21.92 -1.52
C ASN A 71 12.05 21.93 -1.61
N SER A 72 11.38 22.60 -0.69
CA SER A 72 9.92 22.69 -0.62
C SER A 72 9.23 23.39 -1.81
N LYS A 73 10.00 24.02 -2.70
CA LYS A 73 9.47 24.67 -3.91
C LYS A 73 9.57 23.78 -5.15
N GLU A 74 10.34 22.71 -5.06
CA GLU A 74 10.54 21.80 -6.19
C GLU A 74 9.44 20.76 -6.24
N VAL A 75 8.38 21.05 -6.96
CA VAL A 75 7.29 20.12 -7.23
C VAL A 75 7.76 19.00 -8.15
N LYS A 76 7.47 17.75 -7.79
CA LYS A 76 7.82 16.57 -8.57
C LYS A 76 6.61 16.02 -9.31
N LEU A 77 6.87 15.31 -10.39
CA LEU A 77 5.89 14.47 -11.07
C LEU A 77 5.87 13.07 -10.43
N PRO A 78 4.73 12.37 -10.43
CA PRO A 78 4.57 11.06 -9.80
C PRO A 78 5.22 9.93 -10.62
N THR A 79 6.49 10.08 -10.96
CA THR A 79 7.20 9.16 -11.89
C THR A 79 7.40 7.76 -11.33
N TYR A 80 7.36 7.59 -9.99
CA TYR A 80 7.44 6.27 -9.37
C TYR A 80 6.10 5.53 -9.33
N LEU A 81 4.99 6.24 -9.60
CA LEU A 81 3.66 5.64 -9.61
C LEU A 81 3.54 4.50 -10.62
N ASN A 82 4.23 4.59 -11.77
CA ASN A 82 4.24 3.52 -12.77
C ASN A 82 4.77 2.19 -12.22
N GLU A 83 5.79 2.22 -11.35
CA GLU A 83 6.33 1.01 -10.74
C GLU A 83 5.31 0.34 -9.81
N PHE A 84 4.52 1.15 -9.10
CA PHE A 84 3.46 0.65 -8.24
C PHE A 84 2.30 0.07 -9.07
N ILE A 85 1.89 0.73 -10.12
CA ILE A 85 0.86 0.23 -11.04
C ILE A 85 1.28 -1.12 -11.67
N GLU A 86 2.53 -1.23 -12.13
CA GLU A 86 3.05 -2.50 -12.65
C GLU A 86 2.98 -3.62 -11.59
N LEU A 87 3.28 -3.32 -10.33
CA LEU A 87 3.14 -4.27 -9.22
C LEU A 87 1.67 -4.69 -9.03
N LEU A 88 0.74 -3.72 -9.04
CA LEU A 88 -0.70 -3.98 -8.88
C LEU A 88 -1.21 -4.89 -10.01
N GLU A 89 -0.86 -4.58 -11.26
CA GLU A 89 -1.21 -5.40 -12.43
C GLU A 89 -0.68 -6.83 -12.29
N TYR A 90 0.60 -6.97 -11.92
CA TYR A 90 1.19 -8.30 -11.72
C TYR A 90 0.50 -9.09 -10.60
N CYS A 91 0.04 -8.42 -9.54
CA CYS A 91 -0.60 -9.05 -8.38
C CYS A 91 -2.13 -9.16 -8.50
N ARG A 92 -2.72 -8.66 -9.60
CA ARG A 92 -4.16 -8.70 -9.83
C ARG A 92 -4.65 -10.07 -10.25
N GLU A 93 -3.85 -10.78 -11.02
CA GLU A 93 -4.13 -12.12 -11.49
C GLU A 93 -3.35 -13.15 -10.65
N GLY A 94 -4.07 -14.02 -9.95
CA GLY A 94 -3.47 -15.14 -9.27
C GLY A 94 -2.93 -16.19 -10.24
N ASN A 95 -2.00 -17.03 -9.80
CA ASN A 95 -1.56 -18.19 -10.56
C ASN A 95 -2.71 -19.21 -10.70
N ASN A 96 -2.79 -19.90 -11.84
CA ASN A 96 -3.72 -21.02 -12.07
C ASN A 96 -5.23 -20.69 -11.97
N GLY A 97 -5.66 -19.51 -12.42
CA GLY A 97 -7.09 -19.15 -12.44
C GLY A 97 -7.67 -18.82 -11.05
N CYS A 98 -6.87 -18.83 -10.01
CA CYS A 98 -7.26 -18.26 -8.72
C CYS A 98 -7.28 -16.72 -8.83
N LYS A 99 -8.47 -16.12 -8.85
CA LYS A 99 -8.65 -14.67 -8.84
C LYS A 99 -8.43 -14.10 -7.44
N VAL A 100 -7.24 -14.27 -6.88
CA VAL A 100 -6.93 -13.66 -5.60
C VAL A 100 -6.00 -12.48 -5.86
N SER A 101 -6.58 -11.29 -5.88
CA SER A 101 -5.79 -10.08 -5.98
C SER A 101 -5.20 -9.73 -4.61
N THR A 102 -3.90 -9.47 -4.57
CA THR A 102 -3.22 -8.98 -3.36
C THR A 102 -3.84 -7.68 -2.89
N LYS A 103 -4.08 -7.54 -1.58
CA LYS A 103 -4.54 -6.30 -0.97
C LYS A 103 -3.34 -5.52 -0.46
N PHE A 104 -3.24 -4.27 -0.89
CA PHE A 104 -2.17 -3.36 -0.50
C PHE A 104 -2.70 -2.27 0.43
N ILE A 105 -2.01 -2.03 1.53
CA ILE A 105 -2.15 -0.82 2.33
C ILE A 105 -1.00 0.09 1.89
N TRP A 106 -1.32 1.13 1.11
CA TRP A 106 -0.33 2.07 0.61
C TRP A 106 -0.02 3.13 1.65
N CYS A 107 1.10 2.92 2.34
CA CYS A 107 1.52 3.74 3.47
C CYS A 107 1.68 5.20 3.08
N HIS A 108 1.17 6.08 3.93
CA HIS A 108 1.32 7.54 3.82
C HIS A 108 0.89 8.09 2.47
N SER A 109 -0.07 7.43 1.79
CA SER A 109 -0.54 7.83 0.45
C SER A 109 0.59 8.00 -0.58
N GLY A 110 1.70 7.28 -0.41
CA GLY A 110 2.88 7.38 -1.27
C GLY A 110 3.75 8.62 -1.05
N ILE A 111 3.67 9.25 0.11
CA ILE A 111 4.42 10.47 0.45
C ILE A 111 5.44 10.20 1.55
N SER A 112 6.55 10.92 1.51
CA SER A 112 7.52 11.09 2.60
C SER A 112 7.88 12.57 2.76
N ARG A 113 8.61 12.91 3.84
CA ARG A 113 8.91 14.31 4.27
C ARG A 113 9.45 15.24 3.19
N ARG A 114 10.14 14.70 2.20
CA ARG A 114 10.82 15.49 1.16
C ARG A 114 10.20 15.30 -0.23
N ILE A 115 8.95 14.88 -0.29
CA ILE A 115 8.21 14.81 -1.54
C ILE A 115 7.27 16.01 -1.60
N VAL A 116 7.36 16.75 -2.69
CA VAL A 116 6.43 17.85 -2.98
C VAL A 116 5.76 17.53 -4.31
N ILE A 117 4.47 17.32 -4.28
CA ILE A 117 3.65 17.00 -5.45
C ILE A 117 2.35 17.80 -5.41
N ASN A 118 1.91 18.29 -6.56
CA ASN A 118 0.62 18.95 -6.65
C ASN A 118 -0.52 17.93 -6.71
N ASP A 119 -1.66 18.32 -6.15
CA ASP A 119 -2.92 17.57 -6.30
C ASP A 119 -2.81 16.07 -5.97
N LEU A 120 -2.15 15.73 -4.86
CA LEU A 120 -1.99 14.33 -4.43
C LEU A 120 -3.31 13.56 -4.44
N HIS A 121 -4.41 14.19 -3.97
CA HIS A 121 -5.74 13.60 -3.96
C HIS A 121 -6.23 13.17 -5.36
N PHE A 122 -5.84 13.90 -6.41
CA PHE A 122 -6.13 13.54 -7.80
C PHE A 122 -5.41 12.24 -8.20
N TRP A 123 -4.14 12.09 -7.85
CA TRP A 123 -3.37 10.89 -8.17
C TRP A 123 -3.88 9.66 -7.42
N ILE A 124 -4.33 9.85 -6.18
CA ILE A 124 -4.98 8.79 -5.40
C ILE A 124 -6.33 8.42 -6.03
N ASP A 125 -7.13 9.39 -6.50
CA ASP A 125 -8.38 9.12 -7.23
C ASP A 125 -8.15 8.25 -8.46
N GLU A 126 -7.11 8.56 -9.26
CA GLU A 126 -6.76 7.79 -10.45
C GLU A 126 -6.35 6.35 -10.10
N VAL A 127 -5.60 6.15 -9.01
CA VAL A 127 -5.26 4.80 -8.55
C VAL A 127 -6.50 4.05 -8.08
N LEU A 128 -7.34 4.65 -7.25
CA LEU A 128 -8.53 3.98 -6.72
C LEU A 128 -9.59 3.71 -7.77
N LYS A 129 -9.69 4.54 -8.82
CA LYS A 129 -10.59 4.32 -9.94
C LYS A 129 -10.35 2.99 -10.65
N GLU A 130 -9.09 2.59 -10.81
CA GLU A 130 -8.71 1.38 -11.52
C GLU A 130 -8.38 0.20 -10.59
N TYR A 131 -7.94 0.48 -9.33
CA TYR A 131 -7.39 -0.52 -8.41
C TYR A 131 -8.04 -0.55 -7.04
N SER A 132 -9.27 -0.03 -6.91
CA SER A 132 -10.01 -0.10 -5.63
C SER A 132 -10.25 -1.54 -5.16
N ASP A 133 -10.21 -2.52 -6.05
CA ASP A 133 -10.25 -3.93 -5.67
C ASP A 133 -8.99 -4.41 -4.92
N GLN A 134 -7.87 -3.66 -4.98
CA GLN A 134 -6.58 -4.02 -4.40
C GLN A 134 -6.06 -3.04 -3.35
N VAL A 135 -6.30 -1.73 -3.52
CA VAL A 135 -5.57 -0.67 -2.80
C VAL A 135 -6.41 -0.06 -1.68
N TYR A 136 -5.80 0.03 -0.51
CA TYR A 136 -6.23 0.80 0.65
C TYR A 136 -5.21 1.91 0.90
N ILE A 137 -5.66 3.07 1.34
CA ILE A 137 -4.85 4.27 1.52
C ILE A 137 -4.68 4.54 3.01
N ASP A 138 -3.44 4.50 3.47
CA ASP A 138 -3.09 4.94 4.80
C ASP A 138 -2.79 6.46 4.81
N LEU A 139 -3.44 7.18 5.70
CA LEU A 139 -3.33 8.64 5.85
C LEU A 139 -2.35 9.05 6.96
N SER A 140 -1.52 8.12 7.44
CA SER A 140 -0.62 8.38 8.53
C SER A 140 0.56 9.31 8.18
N TRP A 141 1.25 9.77 9.22
CA TRP A 141 2.45 10.58 9.12
C TRP A 141 2.22 11.95 8.46
N VAL A 142 3.18 12.42 7.65
CA VAL A 142 3.19 13.77 7.06
C VAL A 142 2.06 14.05 6.07
N VAL A 143 1.40 13.03 5.55
CA VAL A 143 0.34 13.24 4.56
C VAL A 143 -0.85 13.98 5.15
N LEU A 144 -1.17 13.75 6.43
CA LEU A 144 -2.25 14.45 7.09
C LEU A 144 -2.02 15.96 7.12
N ASP A 145 -0.87 16.38 7.68
CA ASP A 145 -0.56 17.79 7.89
C ASP A 145 -0.21 18.53 6.60
N ASP A 146 0.52 17.87 5.68
CA ASP A 146 1.06 18.53 4.49
C ASP A 146 0.07 18.53 3.31
N TYR A 147 -0.89 17.59 3.26
CA TYR A 147 -1.77 17.40 2.10
C TYR A 147 -3.25 17.36 2.44
N VAL A 148 -3.65 16.61 3.47
CA VAL A 148 -5.07 16.39 3.78
C VAL A 148 -5.70 17.64 4.38
N LEU A 149 -5.18 18.12 5.50
CA LEU A 149 -5.74 19.28 6.20
C LEU A 149 -5.69 20.56 5.37
N PRO A 150 -4.59 20.89 4.65
CA PRO A 150 -4.55 22.07 3.78
C PRO A 150 -5.55 22.04 2.60
N ASN A 151 -6.02 20.85 2.21
CA ASN A 151 -6.95 20.64 1.10
C ASN A 151 -8.18 19.82 1.51
N LEU A 152 -8.66 20.04 2.73
CA LEU A 152 -9.64 19.21 3.42
C LEU A 152 -10.89 18.94 2.56
N GLU A 153 -11.44 19.92 1.89
CA GLU A 153 -12.64 19.76 1.04
C GLU A 153 -12.42 18.73 -0.09
N SER A 154 -11.27 18.79 -0.76
CA SER A 154 -10.92 17.85 -1.84
C SER A 154 -10.75 16.44 -1.32
N TRP A 155 -10.11 16.28 -0.15
CA TRP A 155 -9.93 14.97 0.48
C TRP A 155 -11.24 14.41 1.03
N VAL A 156 -12.11 15.23 1.61
CA VAL A 156 -13.46 14.79 2.03
C VAL A 156 -14.27 14.28 0.84
N LYS A 157 -14.21 14.96 -0.32
CA LYS A 157 -14.84 14.48 -1.55
C LYS A 157 -14.27 13.15 -2.02
N LEU A 158 -12.95 13.01 -2.03
CA LEU A 158 -12.27 11.78 -2.43
C LEU A 158 -12.60 10.61 -1.49
N ILE A 159 -12.50 10.82 -0.18
CA ILE A 159 -12.83 9.80 0.83
C ILE A 159 -14.31 9.41 0.73
N SER A 160 -15.21 10.39 0.49
CA SER A 160 -16.63 10.11 0.32
C SER A 160 -16.94 9.30 -0.94
N LYS A 161 -16.12 9.43 -1.97
CA LYS A 161 -16.22 8.63 -3.21
C LYS A 161 -15.77 7.18 -3.00
N TYR A 162 -14.78 6.95 -2.14
CA TYR A 162 -14.22 5.63 -1.84
C TYR A 162 -14.20 5.33 -0.34
N PRO A 163 -15.36 5.29 0.33
CA PRO A 163 -15.44 5.28 1.79
C PRO A 163 -14.83 4.05 2.46
N ASP A 164 -14.63 2.97 1.73
CA ASP A 164 -14.14 1.69 2.24
C ASP A 164 -12.62 1.52 2.06
N HIS A 165 -11.89 2.57 1.59
CA HIS A 165 -10.50 2.44 1.18
C HIS A 165 -9.51 3.25 2.00
N PHE A 166 -9.96 4.16 2.86
CA PHE A 166 -9.08 5.03 3.64
C PHE A 166 -8.98 4.58 5.08
N MET A 167 -7.79 4.69 5.65
CA MET A 167 -7.47 4.33 7.03
C MET A 167 -6.63 5.42 7.67
N ILE A 168 -6.84 5.69 8.96
CA ILE A 168 -5.93 6.52 9.75
C ILE A 168 -4.88 5.64 10.39
N GLY A 169 -3.70 6.21 10.66
CA GLY A 169 -2.60 5.55 11.34
C GLY A 169 -1.70 6.56 12.02
N SER A 170 -0.84 6.13 12.91
CA SER A 170 0.02 7.02 13.68
C SER A 170 1.43 7.18 13.10
N ASP A 171 1.97 6.14 12.51
CA ASP A 171 3.40 6.02 12.16
C ASP A 171 4.34 6.46 13.29
N VAL A 172 3.93 6.20 14.55
CA VAL A 172 4.74 6.56 15.73
C VAL A 172 5.81 5.51 15.96
N VAL A 173 7.07 5.96 15.88
CA VAL A 173 8.24 5.12 16.16
C VAL A 173 8.73 5.37 17.58
N GLY A 174 8.82 4.30 18.35
CA GLY A 174 9.59 4.22 19.59
C GLY A 174 8.93 4.73 20.87
N THR A 175 7.88 5.57 20.85
CA THR A 175 7.34 6.15 22.07
C THR A 175 5.82 6.27 22.06
N VAL A 176 5.13 5.42 22.83
CA VAL A 176 3.67 5.42 22.98
C VAL A 176 3.12 6.78 23.43
N SER A 177 3.88 7.55 24.21
CA SER A 177 3.47 8.89 24.67
C SER A 177 3.22 9.91 23.55
N ARG A 178 3.69 9.65 22.34
CA ARG A 178 3.41 10.50 21.16
C ARG A 178 2.12 10.14 20.45
N MET A 179 1.52 9.01 20.78
CA MET A 179 0.34 8.50 20.08
C MET A 179 -0.82 9.51 20.07
N ASP A 180 -1.13 10.07 21.24
CA ASP A 180 -2.21 11.06 21.39
C ASP A 180 -1.96 12.33 20.52
N GLN A 181 -0.73 12.84 20.54
CA GLN A 181 -0.36 14.01 19.74
C GLN A 181 -0.46 13.74 18.23
N THR A 182 -0.15 12.53 17.82
CA THR A 182 -0.19 12.13 16.39
C THR A 182 -1.61 11.85 15.92
N LEU A 183 -2.47 11.31 16.78
CA LEU A 183 -3.85 10.96 16.42
C LEU A 183 -4.83 12.11 16.53
N ARG A 184 -4.59 13.07 17.46
CA ARG A 184 -5.50 14.21 17.68
C ARG A 184 -5.77 15.08 16.44
N PRO A 185 -4.83 15.35 15.54
CA PRO A 185 -5.11 16.13 14.33
C PRO A 185 -6.13 15.47 13.38
N TYR A 186 -6.36 14.16 13.49
CA TYR A 186 -7.40 13.48 12.71
C TYR A 186 -8.81 13.89 13.09
N ASP A 187 -9.03 14.47 14.27
CA ASP A 187 -10.36 14.93 14.69
C ASP A 187 -10.95 15.91 13.67
N GLU A 188 -10.13 16.83 13.13
CA GLU A 188 -10.55 17.78 12.11
C GLU A 188 -11.03 17.09 10.81
N LEU A 189 -10.27 16.11 10.32
CA LEU A 189 -10.68 15.32 9.16
C LEU A 189 -11.94 14.51 9.45
N LEU A 190 -11.98 13.82 10.60
CA LEU A 190 -13.09 12.95 10.96
C LEU A 190 -14.38 13.74 11.17
N GLU A 191 -14.32 14.95 11.74
CA GLU A 191 -15.47 15.84 11.89
C GLU A 191 -15.99 16.37 10.55
N ALA A 192 -15.11 16.61 9.60
CA ALA A 192 -15.48 17.06 8.25
C ALA A 192 -16.13 15.95 7.40
N LEU A 193 -15.89 14.67 7.73
CA LEU A 193 -16.47 13.54 7.01
C LEU A 193 -17.95 13.32 7.38
N PRO A 194 -18.79 12.86 6.40
CA PRO A 194 -20.13 12.39 6.68
C PRO A 194 -20.14 11.32 7.79
N LYS A 195 -21.11 11.41 8.69
CA LYS A 195 -21.18 10.54 9.90
C LYS A 195 -21.06 9.05 9.60
N ASN A 196 -21.65 8.58 8.51
CA ASN A 196 -21.62 7.17 8.09
C ASN A 196 -20.26 6.73 7.51
N ILE A 197 -19.37 7.67 7.20
CA ILE A 197 -18.00 7.39 6.66
C ILE A 197 -16.96 7.50 7.77
N ARG A 198 -17.19 8.36 8.75
CA ARG A 198 -16.26 8.65 9.86
C ARG A 198 -15.74 7.39 10.53
N ASN A 199 -16.62 6.49 10.99
CA ASN A 199 -16.24 5.25 11.65
C ASN A 199 -15.50 4.29 10.72
N LYS A 200 -15.86 4.26 9.43
CA LYS A 200 -15.14 3.46 8.43
C LYS A 200 -13.67 3.86 8.36
N VAL A 201 -13.40 5.15 8.21
CA VAL A 201 -12.03 5.68 8.10
C VAL A 201 -11.26 5.54 9.41
N ALA A 202 -11.93 5.78 10.54
CA ALA A 202 -11.32 5.73 11.85
C ALA A 202 -10.94 4.31 12.30
N HIS A 203 -11.71 3.29 11.91
CA HIS A 203 -11.56 1.94 12.45
C HIS A 203 -11.99 0.83 11.50
N ASP A 204 -13.22 0.91 10.93
CA ASP A 204 -13.88 -0.26 10.35
C ASP A 204 -13.19 -0.78 9.10
N ASN A 205 -12.59 0.10 8.28
CA ASN A 205 -11.92 -0.31 7.05
C ASN A 205 -10.72 -1.21 7.35
N PHE A 206 -9.93 -0.87 8.38
CA PHE A 206 -8.83 -1.70 8.83
C PHE A 206 -9.33 -3.03 9.38
N ALA A 207 -10.26 -3.00 10.33
CA ALA A 207 -10.81 -4.18 10.97
C ALA A 207 -11.44 -5.14 9.92
N ASN A 208 -12.29 -4.62 9.04
CA ASN A 208 -12.96 -5.40 7.99
C ASN A 208 -11.98 -6.02 6.98
N LEU A 209 -10.87 -5.32 6.64
CA LEU A 209 -9.86 -5.89 5.77
C LEU A 209 -9.25 -7.14 6.38
N PHE A 210 -8.81 -7.07 7.64
CA PHE A 210 -8.14 -8.17 8.32
C PHE A 210 -9.11 -9.32 8.64
N GLU A 211 -10.33 -9.02 9.09
CA GLU A 211 -11.36 -10.02 9.31
C GLU A 211 -11.68 -10.79 8.02
N ARG A 212 -11.92 -10.07 6.91
CA ARG A 212 -12.19 -10.68 5.61
C ARG A 212 -11.04 -11.57 5.14
N MET A 213 -9.78 -11.11 5.29
CA MET A 213 -8.62 -11.91 4.91
C MET A 213 -8.48 -13.14 5.80
N GLY A 214 -8.75 -13.03 7.11
CA GLY A 214 -8.78 -14.17 8.03
C GLY A 214 -9.84 -15.21 7.65
N LEU A 215 -11.05 -14.78 7.34
CA LEU A 215 -12.13 -15.67 6.87
C LEU A 215 -11.76 -16.37 5.56
N MET A 216 -11.11 -15.66 4.63
CA MET A 216 -10.65 -16.28 3.38
C MET A 216 -9.56 -17.31 3.61
N ARG A 217 -8.61 -17.08 4.53
CA ARG A 217 -7.60 -18.09 4.92
C ARG A 217 -8.28 -19.35 5.46
N LYS A 218 -9.20 -19.21 6.41
CA LYS A 218 -9.96 -20.33 6.97
C LYS A 218 -10.70 -21.14 5.91
N LYS A 219 -11.46 -20.46 5.05
CA LYS A 219 -12.24 -21.07 3.97
C LYS A 219 -11.36 -21.88 2.99
N ASN A 220 -10.12 -21.45 2.78
CA ASN A 220 -9.18 -22.11 1.87
C ASN A 220 -8.25 -23.12 2.59
N GLY A 221 -8.58 -23.53 3.82
CA GLY A 221 -7.83 -24.54 4.55
C GLY A 221 -6.44 -24.09 5.02
N LEU A 222 -6.20 -22.77 5.07
CA LEU A 222 -4.94 -22.20 5.53
C LEU A 222 -4.88 -22.01 7.07
N GLY A 223 -5.79 -22.70 7.78
CA GLY A 223 -5.78 -22.85 9.24
C GLY A 223 -6.42 -21.71 10.02
N ASP A 224 -6.88 -22.04 11.24
CA ASP A 224 -7.37 -21.08 12.24
C ASP A 224 -6.21 -20.39 12.99
N GLN A 225 -5.02 -20.96 12.89
CA GLN A 225 -3.84 -20.61 13.65
C GLN A 225 -2.70 -20.18 12.72
N GLY A 226 -2.98 -19.18 11.86
CA GLY A 226 -1.97 -18.65 10.94
C GLY A 226 -1.87 -19.41 9.62
N ILE A 227 -0.79 -19.17 8.87
CA ILE A 227 -0.59 -19.76 7.55
C ILE A 227 0.09 -21.10 7.69
N SER A 228 -0.65 -22.19 7.50
CA SER A 228 -0.06 -23.51 7.31
C SER A 228 0.34 -23.69 5.84
N LEU A 229 1.62 -23.57 5.56
CA LEU A 229 2.16 -23.87 4.24
C LEU A 229 2.38 -25.39 4.13
N SER A 230 1.91 -26.01 3.03
CA SER A 230 2.31 -27.37 2.75
C SER A 230 3.84 -27.45 2.62
N PRO A 231 4.48 -28.56 3.04
CA PRO A 231 5.92 -28.73 2.87
C PRO A 231 6.39 -28.53 1.43
N ASP A 232 5.53 -28.85 0.46
CA ASP A 232 5.82 -28.80 -0.98
C ASP A 232 5.68 -27.38 -1.56
N TYR A 233 5.07 -26.45 -0.83
CA TYR A 233 4.88 -25.09 -1.35
C TYR A 233 6.20 -24.35 -1.56
N ALA A 234 7.21 -24.60 -0.71
CA ALA A 234 8.52 -23.97 -0.79
C ALA A 234 9.28 -24.32 -2.08
N PHE A 235 8.92 -25.45 -2.71
CA PHE A 235 9.56 -25.97 -3.93
C PHE A 235 8.65 -25.86 -5.16
N SER A 236 7.54 -25.14 -5.04
CA SER A 236 6.63 -24.93 -6.16
C SER A 236 7.28 -24.07 -7.24
N ASP A 237 7.28 -24.55 -8.49
CA ASP A 237 7.76 -23.79 -9.66
C ASP A 237 7.06 -22.45 -9.83
N LYS A 238 5.86 -22.29 -9.27
CA LYS A 238 5.09 -21.04 -9.25
C LYS A 238 5.83 -19.90 -8.56
N LEU A 239 6.67 -20.19 -7.56
CA LEU A 239 7.45 -19.18 -6.84
C LEU A 239 8.67 -18.70 -7.64
N HIS A 240 9.07 -19.45 -8.65
CA HIS A 240 10.24 -19.17 -9.47
C HIS A 240 9.90 -18.44 -10.80
N VAL A 241 8.63 -18.28 -11.12
CA VAL A 241 8.21 -17.54 -12.32
C VAL A 241 8.67 -16.08 -12.22
N ARG A 242 9.44 -15.64 -13.21
CA ARG A 242 9.80 -14.21 -13.31
C ARG A 242 8.54 -13.42 -13.65
N PRO A 243 8.26 -12.33 -12.93
CA PRO A 243 7.18 -11.45 -13.33
C PRO A 243 7.51 -10.77 -14.65
N ASP A 244 6.64 -10.94 -15.64
CA ASP A 244 6.66 -10.17 -16.87
C ASP A 244 5.82 -8.92 -16.64
N PHE A 245 6.50 -7.80 -16.40
CA PHE A 245 5.82 -6.51 -16.24
C PHE A 245 5.44 -5.97 -17.62
N LYS A 246 4.14 -5.88 -17.86
CA LYS A 246 3.63 -5.11 -19.00
C LYS A 246 3.79 -3.63 -18.65
N LYS A 247 4.43 -2.85 -19.53
CA LYS A 247 4.49 -1.39 -19.35
C LYS A 247 3.09 -0.83 -19.20
N SER A 248 2.86 -0.10 -18.10
CA SER A 248 1.63 0.66 -17.93
C SER A 248 1.69 1.95 -18.74
N TYR A 249 1.18 1.90 -19.97
CA TYR A 249 1.07 3.07 -20.84
C TYR A 249 0.07 4.11 -20.32
N PHE A 250 -0.80 3.73 -19.39
CA PHE A 250 -1.88 4.59 -18.91
C PHE A 250 -1.35 5.82 -18.18
N MET A 251 -0.45 5.61 -17.23
CA MET A 251 0.11 6.70 -16.42
C MET A 251 1.14 7.52 -17.21
N GLU A 252 1.94 6.91 -18.07
CA GLU A 252 2.84 7.64 -18.95
C GLU A 252 2.08 8.65 -19.81
N LYS A 253 1.01 8.23 -20.51
CA LYS A 253 0.16 9.12 -21.29
C LYS A 253 -0.51 10.21 -20.48
N ARG A 254 -0.88 9.94 -19.21
CA ARG A 254 -1.52 10.93 -18.37
C ARG A 254 -0.53 11.96 -17.84
N ILE A 255 0.67 11.53 -17.46
CA ILE A 255 1.78 12.43 -17.09
C ILE A 255 2.15 13.32 -18.28
N GLU A 256 2.29 12.75 -19.48
CA GLU A 256 2.57 13.48 -20.71
C GLU A 256 1.45 14.51 -21.02
N SER A 257 0.19 14.11 -20.88
CA SER A 257 -0.97 15.01 -21.08
C SER A 257 -0.99 16.19 -20.14
N LEU A 258 -0.54 16.02 -18.89
CA LEU A 258 -0.48 17.09 -17.89
C LEU A 258 0.76 17.98 -18.04
N GLN A 259 1.83 17.48 -18.67
CA GLN A 259 3.01 18.29 -19.02
C GLN A 259 2.78 19.19 -20.23
N SER A 260 1.78 18.88 -21.05
CA SER A 260 1.45 19.63 -22.28
C SER A 260 0.39 20.72 -22.07
N GLN A 261 -0.14 20.83 -20.87
CA GLN A 261 -1.04 21.93 -20.41
C GLN A 261 -0.28 22.97 -19.60
#